data_7cac3c25a9ba89166295aec200188b37
#
_entry.id   7cac3c25a9ba89166295aec200188b37
#
_cell.length_a   1.000
_cell.length_b   1.000
_cell.length_c   1.000
_cell.angle_alpha   90.00
_cell.angle_beta   90.00
_cell.angle_gamma   90.00
#
_symmetry.space_group_name_H-M   'P 1'
#
loop_
_entity.id
_entity.type
_entity.pdbx_description
1 polymer ?
#
loop_
_entity_poly.entity_id
_entity_poly.type
_entity_poly.pdbx_seq_one_letter_code
_entity_poly.pdbx_strand_id
1 'polypeptide(L)'
;MHSLNFDITSTLILSIILFIVGNFIKNKVNIFNRFCIPSPVIGGLLFCLLTLLLKFFNICDISMDTSLMDYLICFFFTTVGISMSMSLVKKGGKALIKYWILCGVLSYCQNIIALILSKVIGINPLLGLMCGTISMEGGHGSSAAYGATIENLGIQNAISVGIAASTLGLILAGLIGSPLAKFLIDKYKLKPDLNYKKVSISKNIDIRINLDIFSFLEQLLAILLCISLGKLIANIFFNLTGIIIPAITGCM
;
A
#
# COMPACT_ATOMS: atom_id res chain seq x y z
N MET A 1 25.42 -18.80 -11.26
CA MET A 1 24.72 -17.67 -10.65
C MET A 1 24.50 -18.03 -9.18
N HIS A 2 25.08 -17.31 -8.25
CA HIS A 2 24.83 -17.55 -6.83
C HIS A 2 23.44 -17.03 -6.46
N SER A 3 22.61 -17.84 -5.82
CA SER A 3 21.32 -17.40 -5.27
C SER A 3 21.49 -17.06 -3.79
N LEU A 4 21.22 -15.83 -3.38
CA LEU A 4 21.17 -15.41 -2.00
C LEU A 4 19.71 -15.36 -1.56
N ASN A 5 19.31 -16.25 -0.68
CA ASN A 5 17.96 -16.30 -0.12
C ASN A 5 18.00 -15.66 1.27
N PHE A 6 17.27 -14.57 1.41
CA PHE A 6 17.08 -13.89 2.69
C PHE A 6 15.86 -14.49 3.38
N ASP A 7 16.04 -14.95 4.60
CA ASP A 7 14.95 -15.34 5.49
C ASP A 7 14.19 -14.09 6.01
N ILE A 8 13.10 -14.31 6.73
CA ILE A 8 12.25 -13.23 7.29
C ILE A 8 13.08 -12.21 8.06
N THR A 9 14.00 -12.68 8.92
CA THR A 9 14.78 -11.81 9.79
C THR A 9 15.75 -10.95 8.98
N SER A 10 16.48 -11.56 8.04
CA SER A 10 17.41 -10.85 7.16
C SER A 10 16.69 -9.86 6.24
N THR A 11 15.49 -10.21 5.76
CA THR A 11 14.63 -9.31 4.96
C THR A 11 14.20 -8.09 5.77
N LEU A 12 13.82 -8.27 7.04
CA LEU A 12 13.49 -7.15 7.92
C LEU A 12 14.68 -6.24 8.20
N ILE A 13 15.84 -6.83 8.52
CA ILE A 13 17.08 -6.07 8.74
C ILE A 13 17.41 -5.24 7.50
N LEU A 14 17.37 -5.87 6.31
CA LEU A 14 17.63 -5.20 5.05
C LEU A 14 16.65 -4.05 4.81
N SER A 15 15.35 -4.27 5.07
CA SER A 15 14.31 -3.24 4.92
C SER A 15 14.56 -2.02 5.80
N ILE A 16 14.98 -2.24 7.05
CA ILE A 16 15.33 -1.15 7.99
C ILE A 16 16.58 -0.41 7.51
N ILE A 17 17.61 -1.12 7.07
CA ILE A 17 18.83 -0.51 6.52
C ILE A 17 18.49 0.36 5.31
N LEU A 18 17.67 -0.15 4.37
CA LEU A 18 17.26 0.58 3.18
C LEU A 18 16.43 1.82 3.51
N PHE A 19 15.58 1.74 4.54
CA PHE A 19 14.84 2.90 5.04
C PHE A 19 15.79 3.98 5.60
N ILE A 20 16.78 3.59 6.41
CA ILE A 20 17.77 4.50 6.98
C ILE A 20 18.61 5.16 5.87
N VAL A 21 19.09 4.37 4.92
CA VAL A 21 19.85 4.85 3.76
C VAL A 21 18.99 5.81 2.92
N GLY A 22 17.74 5.45 2.63
CA GLY A 22 16.81 6.30 1.91
C GLY A 22 16.55 7.63 2.62
N ASN A 23 16.41 7.61 3.95
CA ASN A 23 16.26 8.82 4.77
C ASN A 23 17.53 9.71 4.76
N PHE A 24 18.69 9.09 4.85
CA PHE A 24 19.97 9.79 4.75
C PHE A 24 20.12 10.51 3.40
N ILE A 25 19.83 9.81 2.30
CA ILE A 25 19.91 10.38 0.95
C ILE A 25 18.87 11.48 0.75
N LYS A 26 17.63 11.28 1.23
CA LYS A 26 16.59 12.30 1.20
C LYS A 26 17.04 13.59 1.86
N ASN A 27 17.66 13.49 3.03
CA ASN A 27 18.14 14.67 3.78
C ASN A 27 19.31 15.37 3.09
N LYS A 28 20.12 14.63 2.32
CA LYS A 28 21.30 15.18 1.63
C LYS A 28 20.97 15.77 0.26
N VAL A 29 19.93 15.28 -0.39
CA VAL A 29 19.53 15.67 -1.74
C VAL A 29 18.21 16.43 -1.74
N ASN A 30 18.29 17.75 -1.86
CA ASN A 30 17.14 18.67 -1.77
C ASN A 30 16.02 18.36 -2.78
N ILE A 31 16.33 17.70 -3.91
CA ILE A 31 15.34 17.33 -4.93
C ILE A 31 14.28 16.40 -4.33
N PHE A 32 14.67 15.39 -3.56
CA PHE A 32 13.73 14.46 -2.95
C PHE A 32 12.80 15.13 -1.92
N ASN A 33 13.33 16.10 -1.18
CA ASN A 33 12.53 16.92 -0.28
C ASN A 33 11.58 17.84 -1.04
N ARG A 34 12.05 18.44 -2.13
CA ARG A 34 11.25 19.33 -2.99
C ARG A 34 10.06 18.61 -3.61
N PHE A 35 10.23 17.37 -4.03
CA PHE A 35 9.17 16.55 -4.60
C PHE A 35 8.41 15.70 -3.57
N CYS A 36 8.70 15.87 -2.27
CA CYS A 36 8.05 15.12 -1.18
C CYS A 36 8.13 13.60 -1.32
N ILE A 37 9.21 13.07 -1.93
CA ILE A 37 9.37 11.63 -2.15
C ILE A 37 9.63 10.94 -0.81
N PRO A 38 8.88 9.86 -0.47
CA PRO A 38 9.06 9.13 0.77
C PRO A 38 10.42 8.40 0.84
N SER A 39 11.03 8.38 2.02
CA SER A 39 12.34 7.72 2.23
C SER A 39 12.35 6.22 1.87
N PRO A 40 11.29 5.44 2.18
CA PRO A 40 11.22 4.03 1.75
C PRO A 40 11.31 3.83 0.24
N VAL A 41 10.71 4.75 -0.54
CA VAL A 41 10.73 4.68 -2.01
C VAL A 41 12.15 4.88 -2.54
N ILE A 42 12.89 5.83 -1.95
CA ILE A 42 14.29 6.09 -2.33
C ILE A 42 15.15 4.86 -2.04
N GLY A 43 15.05 4.30 -0.83
CA GLY A 43 15.80 3.10 -0.44
C GLY A 43 15.44 1.88 -1.29
N GLY A 44 14.15 1.66 -1.55
CA GLY A 44 13.67 0.57 -2.38
C GLY A 44 14.12 0.66 -3.84
N LEU A 45 14.09 1.86 -4.44
CA LEU A 45 14.58 2.08 -5.80
C LEU A 45 16.09 1.83 -5.93
N LEU A 46 16.87 2.28 -4.94
CA LEU A 46 18.31 2.00 -4.93
C LEU A 46 18.60 0.51 -4.86
N PHE A 47 17.86 -0.21 -4.01
CA PHE A 47 18.01 -1.65 -3.91
C PHE A 47 17.56 -2.37 -5.19
N CYS A 48 16.46 -1.92 -5.79
CA CYS A 48 15.98 -2.45 -7.06
C CYS A 48 17.03 -2.26 -8.19
N LEU A 49 17.67 -1.09 -8.28
CA LEU A 49 18.74 -0.84 -9.22
C LEU A 49 19.96 -1.73 -8.94
N LEU A 50 20.32 -1.90 -7.67
CA LEU A 50 21.44 -2.76 -7.28
C LEU A 50 21.16 -4.22 -7.66
N THR A 51 19.99 -4.76 -7.35
CA THR A 51 19.61 -6.13 -7.69
C THR A 51 19.54 -6.35 -9.18
N LEU A 52 19.06 -5.36 -9.95
CA LEU A 52 18.99 -5.41 -11.40
C LEU A 52 20.40 -5.45 -12.00
N LEU A 53 21.34 -4.63 -11.50
CA LEU A 53 22.74 -4.65 -11.93
C LEU A 53 23.42 -5.98 -11.61
N LEU A 54 23.23 -6.51 -10.39
CA LEU A 54 23.79 -7.81 -9.99
C LEU A 54 23.27 -8.95 -10.89
N LYS A 55 21.99 -8.91 -11.24
CA LYS A 55 21.37 -9.88 -12.14
C LYS A 55 21.86 -9.71 -13.58
N PHE A 56 22.00 -8.48 -14.06
CA PHE A 56 22.50 -8.19 -15.42
C PHE A 56 23.94 -8.70 -15.62
N PHE A 57 24.79 -8.54 -14.61
CA PHE A 57 26.17 -9.05 -14.65
C PHE A 57 26.28 -10.53 -14.28
N ASN A 58 25.17 -11.26 -14.09
CA ASN A 58 25.13 -12.67 -13.68
C ASN A 58 25.91 -12.99 -12.38
N ILE A 59 26.04 -11.99 -11.48
CA ILE A 59 26.81 -12.16 -10.23
C ILE A 59 25.96 -12.90 -9.19
N CYS A 60 24.74 -12.39 -8.91
CA CYS A 60 23.88 -12.93 -7.87
C CYS A 60 22.40 -12.68 -8.16
N ASP A 61 21.56 -13.66 -7.86
CA ASP A 61 20.10 -13.50 -7.80
C ASP A 61 19.67 -13.43 -6.34
N ILE A 62 18.96 -12.35 -5.97
CA ILE A 62 18.53 -12.11 -4.60
C ILE A 62 17.03 -12.41 -4.48
N SER A 63 16.69 -13.32 -3.59
CA SER A 63 15.33 -13.66 -3.21
C SER A 63 15.09 -13.26 -1.76
N MET A 64 13.94 -12.64 -1.47
CA MET A 64 13.56 -12.20 -0.13
C MET A 64 12.27 -12.88 0.29
N ASP A 65 12.21 -13.29 1.54
CA ASP A 65 10.97 -13.79 2.13
C ASP A 65 10.06 -12.61 2.50
N THR A 66 8.93 -12.51 1.80
CA THR A 66 7.92 -11.45 1.98
C THR A 66 6.71 -11.93 2.78
N SER A 67 6.74 -13.10 3.39
CA SER A 67 5.60 -13.67 4.13
C SER A 67 5.06 -12.77 5.26
N LEU A 68 5.93 -11.93 5.84
CA LEU A 68 5.53 -10.99 6.88
C LEU A 68 4.83 -9.73 6.33
N MET A 69 4.93 -9.47 5.03
CA MET A 69 4.39 -8.25 4.41
C MET A 69 2.88 -8.12 4.62
N ASP A 70 2.13 -9.19 4.43
CA ASP A 70 0.66 -9.17 4.58
C ASP A 70 0.24 -8.86 6.03
N TYR A 71 0.96 -9.39 7.02
CA TYR A 71 0.71 -9.09 8.43
C TYR A 71 1.01 -7.64 8.76
N LEU A 72 2.12 -7.10 8.27
CA LEU A 72 2.49 -5.69 8.48
C LEU A 72 1.51 -4.73 7.81
N ILE A 73 1.02 -5.07 6.62
CA ILE A 73 -0.01 -4.31 5.92
C ILE A 73 -1.32 -4.32 6.72
N CYS A 74 -1.77 -5.50 7.17
CA CYS A 74 -2.96 -5.60 8.03
C CYS A 74 -2.79 -4.78 9.32
N PHE A 75 -1.64 -4.86 9.96
CA PHE A 75 -1.31 -4.09 11.17
C PHE A 75 -1.41 -2.59 10.91
N PHE A 76 -0.80 -2.10 9.82
CA PHE A 76 -0.85 -0.70 9.43
C PHE A 76 -2.29 -0.22 9.19
N PHE A 77 -3.06 -0.93 8.38
CA PHE A 77 -4.44 -0.53 8.10
C PHE A 77 -5.35 -0.60 9.32
N THR A 78 -5.12 -1.54 10.22
CA THR A 78 -5.84 -1.62 11.49
C THR A 78 -5.57 -0.39 12.36
N THR A 79 -4.31 0.06 12.46
CA THR A 79 -3.98 1.29 13.20
C THR A 79 -4.65 2.52 12.60
N VAL A 80 -4.72 2.59 11.27
CA VAL A 80 -5.45 3.65 10.55
C VAL A 80 -6.95 3.56 10.87
N GLY A 81 -7.55 2.36 10.80
CA GLY A 81 -8.97 2.14 11.11
C GLY A 81 -9.33 2.56 12.53
N ILE A 82 -8.54 2.15 13.53
CA ILE A 82 -8.76 2.53 14.95
C ILE A 82 -8.65 4.06 15.13
N SER A 83 -7.79 4.74 14.38
CA SER A 83 -7.65 6.20 14.43
C SER A 83 -8.83 6.96 13.82
N MET A 84 -9.67 6.29 13.02
CA MET A 84 -10.85 6.89 12.38
C MET A 84 -12.01 6.97 13.35
N SER A 85 -12.46 8.18 13.69
CA SER A 85 -13.64 8.37 14.52
C SER A 85 -14.89 8.58 13.69
N MET A 86 -16.05 8.09 14.17
CA MET A 86 -17.35 8.35 13.52
C MET A 86 -17.68 9.85 13.41
N SER A 87 -17.10 10.67 14.28
CA SER A 87 -17.24 12.12 14.17
C SER A 87 -16.52 12.69 12.93
N LEU A 88 -15.37 12.12 12.53
CA LEU A 88 -14.66 12.48 11.32
C LEU A 88 -15.44 12.08 10.06
N VAL A 89 -16.00 10.86 10.06
CA VAL A 89 -16.84 10.39 8.95
C VAL A 89 -18.07 11.29 8.76
N LYS A 90 -18.76 11.63 9.84
CA LYS A 90 -19.90 12.56 9.81
C LYS A 90 -19.51 13.97 9.32
N LYS A 91 -18.34 14.46 9.69
CA LYS A 91 -17.81 15.75 9.21
C LYS A 91 -17.45 15.73 7.72
N GLY A 92 -16.98 14.61 7.20
CA GLY A 92 -16.73 14.41 5.76
C GLY A 92 -18.01 14.53 4.91
N GLY A 93 -19.16 14.09 5.45
CA GLY A 93 -20.49 14.32 4.91
C GLY A 93 -20.60 14.09 3.40
N LYS A 94 -21.22 15.04 2.71
CA LYS A 94 -21.42 14.98 1.25
C LYS A 94 -20.12 14.96 0.44
N ALA A 95 -19.04 15.55 0.94
CA ALA A 95 -17.75 15.57 0.26
C ALA A 95 -17.13 14.16 0.22
N LEU A 96 -17.24 13.40 1.31
CA LEU A 96 -16.77 12.01 1.39
C LEU A 96 -17.52 11.11 0.42
N ILE A 97 -18.85 11.25 0.33
CA ILE A 97 -19.67 10.48 -0.61
C ILE A 97 -19.29 10.80 -2.06
N LYS A 98 -19.12 12.09 -2.40
CA LYS A 98 -18.68 12.51 -3.73
C LYS A 98 -17.32 11.94 -4.09
N TYR A 99 -16.37 11.96 -3.14
CA TYR A 99 -15.05 11.39 -3.32
C TYR A 99 -15.12 9.87 -3.56
N TRP A 100 -15.93 9.16 -2.78
CA TRP A 100 -16.11 7.71 -2.92
C TRP A 100 -16.71 7.34 -4.29
N ILE A 101 -17.72 8.08 -4.76
CA ILE A 101 -18.28 7.90 -6.11
C ILE A 101 -17.22 8.16 -7.17
N LEU A 102 -16.40 9.20 -7.00
CA LEU A 102 -15.32 9.54 -7.94
C LEU A 102 -14.27 8.42 -8.02
N CYS A 103 -13.90 7.83 -6.89
CA CYS A 103 -13.02 6.66 -6.86
C CYS A 103 -13.62 5.47 -7.61
N GLY A 104 -14.93 5.19 -7.42
CA GLY A 104 -15.61 4.13 -8.16
C GLY A 104 -15.63 4.36 -9.68
N VAL A 105 -15.86 5.60 -10.12
CA VAL A 105 -15.78 5.96 -11.52
C VAL A 105 -14.36 5.80 -12.06
N LEU A 106 -13.35 6.21 -11.30
CA LEU A 106 -11.94 6.03 -11.66
C LEU A 106 -11.60 4.55 -11.85
N SER A 107 -11.98 3.69 -10.90
CA SER A 107 -11.78 2.25 -10.96
C SER A 107 -12.40 1.64 -12.22
N TYR A 108 -13.63 2.05 -12.53
CA TYR A 108 -14.31 1.60 -13.72
C TYR A 108 -13.60 2.02 -15.02
N CYS A 109 -13.17 3.29 -15.09
CA CYS A 109 -12.40 3.80 -16.23
C CYS A 109 -11.05 3.06 -16.39
N GLN A 110 -10.34 2.79 -15.29
CA GLN A 110 -9.08 2.03 -15.32
C GLN A 110 -9.28 0.64 -15.93
N ASN A 111 -10.33 -0.07 -15.55
CA ASN A 111 -10.61 -1.39 -16.11
C ASN A 111 -10.97 -1.33 -17.59
N ILE A 112 -11.74 -0.33 -18.03
CA ILE A 112 -12.04 -0.13 -19.46
C ILE A 112 -10.75 0.12 -20.24
N ILE A 113 -9.89 0.99 -19.76
CA ILE A 113 -8.59 1.29 -20.39
C ILE A 113 -7.75 0.03 -20.46
N ALA A 114 -7.66 -0.74 -19.39
CA ALA A 114 -6.92 -1.99 -19.33
C ALA A 114 -7.41 -3.01 -20.37
N LEU A 115 -8.74 -3.13 -20.54
CA LEU A 115 -9.36 -4.02 -21.53
C LEU A 115 -9.10 -3.53 -22.97
N ILE A 116 -9.18 -2.24 -23.22
CA ILE A 116 -8.90 -1.67 -24.55
C ILE A 116 -7.43 -1.88 -24.92
N LEU A 117 -6.52 -1.55 -24.00
CA LEU A 117 -5.08 -1.71 -24.22
C LEU A 117 -4.70 -3.18 -24.42
N SER A 118 -5.29 -4.11 -23.66
CA SER A 118 -5.03 -5.54 -23.83
C SER A 118 -5.38 -6.03 -25.24
N LYS A 119 -6.51 -5.56 -25.80
CA LYS A 119 -6.91 -5.87 -27.18
C LYS A 119 -5.96 -5.25 -28.20
N VAL A 120 -5.52 -4.01 -27.99
CA VAL A 120 -4.59 -3.33 -28.91
C VAL A 120 -3.23 -4.03 -28.94
N ILE A 121 -2.74 -4.46 -27.77
CA ILE A 121 -1.43 -5.14 -27.65
C ILE A 121 -1.52 -6.61 -28.04
N GLY A 122 -2.73 -7.19 -28.12
CA GLY A 122 -2.95 -8.60 -28.48
C GLY A 122 -2.73 -9.56 -27.30
N ILE A 123 -2.86 -9.11 -26.05
CA ILE A 123 -2.79 -9.95 -24.85
C ILE A 123 -4.19 -10.35 -24.38
N ASN A 124 -4.25 -11.40 -23.57
CA ASN A 124 -5.52 -11.85 -23.00
C ASN A 124 -6.16 -10.72 -22.15
N PRO A 125 -7.44 -10.39 -22.36
CA PRO A 125 -8.14 -9.34 -21.62
C PRO A 125 -8.12 -9.53 -20.10
N LEU A 126 -8.13 -10.76 -19.60
CA LEU A 126 -8.03 -11.02 -18.15
C LEU A 126 -6.66 -10.68 -17.58
N LEU A 127 -5.57 -10.84 -18.36
CA LEU A 127 -4.27 -10.32 -17.98
C LEU A 127 -4.25 -8.78 -18.00
N GLY A 128 -4.96 -8.16 -18.93
CA GLY A 128 -5.18 -6.72 -18.94
C GLY A 128 -5.87 -6.23 -17.66
N LEU A 129 -6.92 -6.89 -17.21
CA LEU A 129 -7.60 -6.57 -15.95
C LEU A 129 -6.69 -6.71 -14.73
N MET A 130 -5.76 -7.68 -14.75
CA MET A 130 -4.74 -7.79 -13.71
C MET A 130 -3.86 -6.54 -13.62
N CYS A 131 -3.64 -5.83 -14.72
CA CYS A 131 -2.91 -4.55 -14.74
C CYS A 131 -3.82 -3.34 -14.42
N GLY A 132 -5.13 -3.53 -14.30
CA GLY A 132 -6.11 -2.51 -13.93
C GLY A 132 -6.26 -2.33 -12.42
N THR A 133 -7.49 -2.14 -11.97
CA THR A 133 -7.82 -1.88 -10.55
C THR A 133 -7.42 -3.01 -9.62
N ILE A 134 -7.41 -4.27 -10.08
CA ILE A 134 -7.03 -5.42 -9.26
C ILE A 134 -5.65 -5.21 -8.65
N SER A 135 -4.69 -4.74 -9.43
CA SER A 135 -3.32 -4.50 -8.98
C SER A 135 -3.10 -3.08 -8.50
N MET A 136 -3.63 -2.08 -9.19
CA MET A 136 -3.36 -0.67 -8.90
C MET A 136 -4.04 -0.17 -7.64
N GLU A 137 -5.24 -0.65 -7.34
CA GLU A 137 -6.00 -0.29 -6.13
C GLU A 137 -5.97 -1.40 -5.09
N GLY A 138 -6.09 -2.67 -5.52
CA GLY A 138 -6.11 -3.82 -4.63
C GLY A 138 -4.74 -4.29 -4.14
N GLY A 139 -3.66 -3.89 -4.80
CA GLY A 139 -2.28 -4.21 -4.43
C GLY A 139 -1.90 -5.69 -4.60
N HIS A 140 -0.82 -6.10 -3.93
CA HIS A 140 -0.25 -7.45 -4.07
C HIS A 140 -1.20 -8.56 -3.59
N GLY A 141 -1.94 -8.32 -2.49
CA GLY A 141 -2.87 -9.30 -1.94
C GLY A 141 -4.02 -9.62 -2.90
N SER A 142 -4.66 -8.59 -3.46
CA SER A 142 -5.71 -8.77 -4.47
C SER A 142 -5.16 -9.39 -5.76
N SER A 143 -3.96 -8.98 -6.17
CA SER A 143 -3.29 -9.55 -7.35
C SER A 143 -3.02 -11.05 -7.19
N ALA A 144 -2.57 -11.48 -6.03
CA ALA A 144 -2.36 -12.91 -5.76
C ALA A 144 -3.69 -13.68 -5.77
N ALA A 145 -4.71 -13.17 -5.07
CA ALA A 145 -6.00 -13.83 -4.94
C ALA A 145 -6.74 -13.95 -6.28
N TYR A 146 -6.90 -12.85 -7.00
CA TYR A 146 -7.57 -12.87 -8.31
C TYR A 146 -6.71 -13.50 -9.39
N GLY A 147 -5.38 -13.36 -9.32
CA GLY A 147 -4.45 -14.03 -10.22
C GLY A 147 -4.59 -15.55 -10.16
N ALA A 148 -4.65 -16.12 -8.94
CA ALA A 148 -4.89 -17.55 -8.76
C ALA A 148 -6.23 -17.99 -9.37
N THR A 149 -7.29 -17.18 -9.22
CA THR A 149 -8.60 -17.46 -9.85
C THR A 149 -8.51 -17.47 -11.37
N ILE A 150 -7.78 -16.52 -11.96
CA ILE A 150 -7.59 -16.40 -13.41
C ILE A 150 -6.70 -17.54 -13.92
N GLU A 151 -5.68 -17.97 -13.18
CA GLU A 151 -4.86 -19.13 -13.55
C GLU A 151 -5.66 -20.43 -13.54
N ASN A 152 -6.59 -20.58 -12.61
CA ASN A 152 -7.54 -21.71 -12.60
C ASN A 152 -8.50 -21.72 -13.83
N LEU A 153 -8.70 -20.58 -14.49
CA LEU A 153 -9.41 -20.49 -15.78
C LEU A 153 -8.52 -20.82 -16.99
N GLY A 154 -7.28 -21.26 -16.77
CA GLY A 154 -6.35 -21.69 -17.82
C GLY A 154 -5.46 -20.58 -18.38
N ILE A 155 -5.42 -19.40 -17.76
CA ILE A 155 -4.57 -18.28 -18.20
C ILE A 155 -3.33 -18.23 -17.34
N GLN A 156 -2.21 -18.64 -17.90
CA GLN A 156 -0.92 -18.71 -17.17
C GLN A 156 -0.35 -17.33 -16.84
N ASN A 157 0.43 -17.28 -15.76
CA ASN A 157 1.19 -16.09 -15.31
C ASN A 157 0.33 -14.91 -14.83
N ALA A 158 -0.94 -15.09 -14.52
CA ALA A 158 -1.81 -14.01 -14.05
C ALA A 158 -1.34 -13.44 -12.70
N ILE A 159 -0.91 -14.31 -11.76
CA ILE A 159 -0.34 -13.89 -10.48
C ILE A 159 0.90 -13.03 -10.70
N SER A 160 1.84 -13.49 -11.53
CA SER A 160 3.10 -12.80 -11.78
C SER A 160 2.87 -11.43 -12.43
N VAL A 161 1.97 -11.33 -13.42
CA VAL A 161 1.58 -10.07 -14.06
C VAL A 161 0.95 -9.12 -13.05
N GLY A 162 0.04 -9.61 -12.22
CA GLY A 162 -0.61 -8.80 -11.20
C GLY A 162 0.35 -8.26 -10.15
N ILE A 163 1.26 -9.09 -9.65
CA ILE A 163 2.28 -8.67 -8.67
C ILE A 163 3.23 -7.64 -9.30
N ALA A 164 3.69 -7.85 -10.54
CA ALA A 164 4.52 -6.88 -11.24
C ALA A 164 3.80 -5.54 -11.43
N ALA A 165 2.54 -5.56 -11.88
CA ALA A 165 1.74 -4.36 -12.03
C ALA A 165 1.51 -3.62 -10.69
N SER A 166 1.23 -4.34 -9.60
CA SER A 166 1.09 -3.76 -8.26
C SER A 166 2.38 -3.08 -7.80
N THR A 167 3.53 -3.73 -8.03
CA THR A 167 4.84 -3.19 -7.66
C THR A 167 5.14 -1.90 -8.44
N LEU A 168 4.95 -1.92 -9.76
CA LEU A 168 5.13 -0.73 -10.61
C LEU A 168 4.16 0.39 -10.21
N GLY A 169 2.89 0.06 -9.96
CA GLY A 169 1.88 1.01 -9.52
C GLY A 169 2.27 1.70 -8.21
N LEU A 170 2.78 0.94 -7.24
CA LEU A 170 3.21 1.48 -5.94
C LEU A 170 4.40 2.44 -6.08
N ILE A 171 5.39 2.06 -6.92
CA ILE A 171 6.55 2.90 -7.21
C ILE A 171 6.12 4.20 -7.89
N LEU A 172 5.30 4.10 -8.94
CA LEU A 172 4.81 5.27 -9.68
C LEU A 172 3.92 6.17 -8.83
N ALA A 173 3.07 5.60 -7.97
CA ALA A 173 2.28 6.37 -7.02
C ALA A 173 3.15 7.20 -6.08
N GLY A 174 4.24 6.62 -5.57
CA GLY A 174 5.20 7.34 -4.73
C GLY A 174 5.97 8.44 -5.47
N LEU A 175 6.38 8.17 -6.70
CA LEU A 175 7.19 9.09 -7.49
C LEU A 175 6.38 10.22 -8.14
N ILE A 176 5.17 9.94 -8.60
CA ILE A 176 4.34 10.88 -9.35
C ILE A 176 3.29 11.52 -8.45
N GLY A 177 2.67 10.74 -7.57
CA GLY A 177 1.57 11.21 -6.73
C GLY A 177 1.96 12.32 -5.78
N SER A 178 3.10 12.21 -5.11
CA SER A 178 3.58 13.23 -4.17
C SER A 178 3.90 14.58 -4.86
N PRO A 179 4.66 14.63 -5.97
CA PRO A 179 4.88 15.86 -6.72
C PRO A 179 3.61 16.45 -7.30
N LEU A 180 2.68 15.62 -7.80
CA LEU A 180 1.40 16.05 -8.33
C LEU A 180 0.54 16.69 -7.26
N ALA A 181 0.43 16.06 -6.09
CA ALA A 181 -0.30 16.61 -4.95
C ALA A 181 0.26 17.97 -4.53
N LYS A 182 1.59 18.10 -4.44
CA LYS A 182 2.25 19.36 -4.15
C LYS A 182 1.92 20.43 -5.20
N PHE A 183 2.04 20.09 -6.48
CA PHE A 183 1.72 21.00 -7.59
C PHE A 183 0.28 21.52 -7.49
N LEU A 184 -0.69 20.64 -7.18
CA LEU A 184 -2.09 21.02 -7.02
C LEU A 184 -2.32 21.93 -5.82
N ILE A 185 -1.69 21.62 -4.68
CA ILE A 185 -1.75 22.46 -3.47
C ILE A 185 -1.21 23.86 -3.76
N ASP A 186 -0.05 23.95 -4.39
CA ASP A 186 0.59 25.23 -4.72
C ASP A 186 -0.23 26.01 -5.76
N LYS A 187 -0.73 25.34 -6.81
CA LYS A 187 -1.53 25.95 -7.89
C LYS A 187 -2.84 26.54 -7.36
N TYR A 188 -3.55 25.81 -6.52
CA TYR A 188 -4.83 26.25 -5.97
C TYR A 188 -4.69 27.01 -4.65
N LYS A 189 -3.44 27.24 -4.17
CA LYS A 189 -3.13 27.92 -2.91
C LYS A 189 -3.92 27.35 -1.73
N LEU A 190 -4.08 26.03 -1.72
CA LEU A 190 -4.84 25.35 -0.67
C LEU A 190 -4.13 25.53 0.67
N LYS A 191 -4.85 26.08 1.63
CA LYS A 191 -4.37 26.24 3.00
C LYS A 191 -5.26 25.42 3.91
N PRO A 192 -4.69 24.81 4.97
CA PRO A 192 -5.51 24.19 6.00
C PRO A 192 -6.44 25.24 6.60
N ASP A 193 -7.71 24.89 6.79
CA ASP A 193 -8.67 25.76 7.45
C ASP A 193 -8.26 25.90 8.92
N LEU A 194 -7.65 27.04 9.28
CA LEU A 194 -7.19 27.34 10.63
C LEU A 194 -8.36 27.53 11.61
N ASN A 195 -9.58 27.73 11.11
CA ASN A 195 -10.82 27.73 11.89
C ASN A 195 -11.29 26.31 12.28
N TYR A 196 -10.67 25.27 11.75
CA TYR A 196 -10.70 24.00 12.45
C TYR A 196 -10.17 24.31 13.86
N LYS A 197 -11.12 24.58 14.78
CA LYS A 197 -10.80 24.58 16.22
C LYS A 197 -9.75 23.53 16.38
N LYS A 198 -8.51 23.95 16.73
CA LYS A 198 -7.59 23.02 17.34
C LYS A 198 -8.49 22.12 18.17
N VAL A 199 -8.75 20.90 17.70
CA VAL A 199 -9.21 19.87 18.63
C VAL A 199 -8.23 20.10 19.72
N SER A 200 -8.71 20.63 20.80
CA SER A 200 -7.87 21.05 21.90
C SER A 200 -7.17 19.76 22.30
N ILE A 201 -6.07 19.50 21.68
CA ILE A 201 -4.97 18.85 22.37
C ILE A 201 -4.80 19.88 23.48
N SER A 202 -5.51 19.59 24.55
CA SER A 202 -5.50 20.33 25.79
C SER A 202 -4.05 20.75 25.97
N LYS A 203 -3.80 22.06 26.01
CA LYS A 203 -2.48 22.67 26.12
C LYS A 203 -1.76 22.24 27.40
N ASN A 204 -2.33 21.31 28.14
CA ASN A 204 -1.89 20.74 29.41
C ASN A 204 -1.88 19.22 29.46
N ILE A 205 -1.95 18.53 28.33
CA ILE A 205 -1.43 17.18 28.34
C ILE A 205 0.07 17.36 28.10
N ASP A 206 0.82 17.58 29.17
CA ASP A 206 2.12 16.96 29.31
C ASP A 206 1.85 15.47 29.06
N ILE A 207 1.86 15.09 27.78
CA ILE A 207 1.99 13.70 27.40
C ILE A 207 3.43 13.36 27.77
N ARG A 208 3.71 13.26 29.08
CA ARG A 208 4.65 12.27 29.52
C ARG A 208 4.01 10.97 29.07
N ILE A 209 4.40 10.53 27.88
CA ILE A 209 4.16 9.17 27.45
C ILE A 209 4.93 8.33 28.47
N ASN A 210 4.32 8.12 29.64
CA ASN A 210 4.71 7.00 30.45
C ASN A 210 4.36 5.81 29.57
N LEU A 211 5.36 5.32 28.84
CA LEU A 211 5.28 4.07 28.14
C LEU A 211 5.13 2.99 29.23
N ASP A 212 3.95 2.91 29.80
CA ASP A 212 3.59 1.81 30.66
C ASP A 212 3.46 0.57 29.80
N ILE A 213 4.20 -0.47 30.15
CA ILE A 213 4.21 -1.75 29.44
C ILE A 213 2.77 -2.27 29.31
N PHE A 214 1.93 -2.09 30.31
CA PHE A 214 0.53 -2.52 30.26
C PHE A 214 -0.27 -1.79 29.19
N SER A 215 -0.16 -0.46 29.09
CA SER A 215 -0.82 0.33 28.05
C SER A 215 -0.36 -0.06 26.65
N PHE A 216 0.92 -0.39 26.47
CA PHE A 216 1.42 -0.91 25.20
C PHE A 216 0.82 -2.27 24.85
N LEU A 217 0.76 -3.19 25.83
CA LEU A 217 0.18 -4.52 25.64
C LEU A 217 -1.31 -4.46 25.36
N GLU A 218 -2.07 -3.58 26.01
CA GLU A 218 -3.49 -3.36 25.74
C GLU A 218 -3.73 -2.88 24.30
N GLN A 219 -2.94 -1.92 23.83
CA GLN A 219 -3.05 -1.43 22.46
C GLN A 219 -2.66 -2.51 21.43
N LEU A 220 -1.60 -3.25 21.71
CA LEU A 220 -1.17 -4.37 20.85
C LEU A 220 -2.26 -5.45 20.80
N LEU A 221 -2.85 -5.79 21.94
CA LEU A 221 -3.96 -6.75 22.02
C LEU A 221 -5.17 -6.26 21.22
N ALA A 222 -5.54 -4.99 21.34
CA ALA A 222 -6.65 -4.41 20.56
C ALA A 222 -6.40 -4.52 19.05
N ILE A 223 -5.20 -4.22 18.58
CA ILE A 223 -4.84 -4.34 17.17
C ILE A 223 -4.93 -5.80 16.71
N LEU A 224 -4.36 -6.74 17.47
CA LEU A 224 -4.39 -8.17 17.14
C LEU A 224 -5.82 -8.73 17.12
N LEU A 225 -6.68 -8.30 18.06
CA LEU A 225 -8.10 -8.66 18.06
C LEU A 225 -8.82 -8.12 16.82
N CYS A 226 -8.58 -6.87 16.43
CA CYS A 226 -9.15 -6.31 15.21
C CYS A 226 -8.72 -7.09 13.96
N ILE A 227 -7.44 -7.45 13.85
CA ILE A 227 -6.94 -8.25 12.72
C ILE A 227 -7.62 -9.63 12.70
N SER A 228 -7.75 -10.28 13.85
CA SER A 228 -8.40 -11.58 13.95
C SER A 228 -9.88 -11.52 13.56
N LEU A 229 -10.61 -10.53 14.08
CA LEU A 229 -12.02 -10.29 13.73
C LEU A 229 -12.18 -9.95 12.24
N GLY A 230 -11.28 -9.14 11.68
CA GLY A 230 -11.30 -8.79 10.26
C GLY A 230 -11.13 -10.02 9.35
N LYS A 231 -10.21 -10.93 9.71
CA LYS A 231 -10.04 -12.20 9.00
C LYS A 231 -11.27 -13.10 9.13
N LEU A 232 -11.89 -13.16 10.30
CA LEU A 232 -13.13 -13.92 10.50
C LEU A 232 -14.27 -13.36 9.64
N ILE A 233 -14.45 -12.05 9.61
CA ILE A 233 -15.48 -11.39 8.78
C ILE A 233 -15.24 -11.69 7.31
N ALA A 234 -14.00 -11.58 6.83
CA ALA A 234 -13.64 -11.88 5.44
C ALA A 234 -13.97 -13.35 5.08
N ASN A 235 -13.66 -14.29 5.98
CA ASN A 235 -13.97 -15.72 5.77
C ASN A 235 -15.48 -16.00 5.77
N ILE A 236 -16.23 -15.39 6.70
CA ILE A 236 -17.69 -15.54 6.75
C ILE A 236 -18.32 -14.99 5.45
N PHE A 237 -17.86 -13.82 5.02
CA PHE A 237 -18.36 -13.21 3.79
C PHE A 237 -18.05 -14.08 2.56
N PHE A 238 -16.85 -14.63 2.49
CA PHE A 238 -16.47 -15.58 1.43
C PHE A 238 -17.38 -16.81 1.42
N ASN A 239 -17.64 -17.39 2.57
CA ASN A 239 -18.51 -18.57 2.68
C ASN A 239 -19.98 -18.29 2.28
N LEU A 240 -20.45 -17.05 2.47
CA LEU A 240 -21.82 -16.65 2.15
C LEU A 240 -22.00 -16.24 0.67
N THR A 241 -21.01 -15.57 0.11
CA THR A 241 -21.14 -14.91 -1.22
C THR A 241 -20.27 -15.53 -2.31
N GLY A 242 -19.26 -16.32 -1.93
CA GLY A 242 -18.22 -16.81 -2.85
C GLY A 242 -17.25 -15.73 -3.33
N ILE A 243 -17.37 -14.48 -2.81
CA ILE A 243 -16.53 -13.35 -3.20
C ILE A 243 -15.38 -13.21 -2.21
N ILE A 244 -14.16 -13.19 -2.72
CA ILE A 244 -12.96 -12.97 -1.90
C ILE A 244 -12.85 -11.48 -1.58
N ILE A 245 -12.97 -11.13 -0.30
CA ILE A 245 -12.64 -9.80 0.18
C ILE A 245 -11.24 -9.86 0.82
N PRO A 246 -10.32 -8.96 0.46
CA PRO A 246 -9.03 -8.89 1.15
C PRO A 246 -9.23 -8.72 2.67
N ALA A 247 -8.44 -9.44 3.47
CA ALA A 247 -8.53 -9.36 4.93
C ALA A 247 -8.39 -7.94 5.47
N ILE A 248 -7.68 -7.07 4.75
CA ILE A 248 -7.48 -5.64 5.03
C ILE A 248 -8.82 -4.90 5.19
N THR A 249 -9.82 -5.18 4.32
CA THR A 249 -11.14 -4.52 4.40
C THR A 249 -11.91 -4.89 5.65
N GLY A 250 -11.70 -6.10 6.18
CA GLY A 250 -12.28 -6.51 7.46
C GLY A 250 -11.55 -5.94 8.68
N CYS A 251 -10.29 -5.53 8.52
CA CYS A 251 -9.47 -4.96 9.60
C CYS A 251 -9.71 -3.45 9.79
N MET A 252 -10.25 -2.75 8.81
CA MET A 252 -10.65 -1.34 8.85
C MET A 252 -12.04 -1.15 9.45
#